data_e74afc9bfb52979d6d6dd93d845aa69f
#
_entry.id   e74afc9bfb52979d6d6dd93d845aa69f
#
_cell.length_a   1.000
_cell.length_b   1.000
_cell.length_c   1.000
_cell.angle_alpha   90.00
_cell.angle_beta   90.00
_cell.angle_gamma   90.00
#
_symmetry.space_group_name_H-M   'P 1'
#
loop_
_entity.id
_entity.type
_entity.pdbx_description
1 polymer ?
#
loop_
_entity_poly.entity_id
_entity_poly.type
_entity_poly.pdbx_seq_one_letter_code
_entity_poly.pdbx_strand_id
1 'polypeptide(L)'
;MKHKISVIASALFMALTMTACGSGEPASAPSVTDSDKAAVQEKLNKQGSKNETTSEKAENTSAESEEVTDAAPSENEPASDGKNILVAYFSRADENYNVGTVDVGNTQIVAEYIADEVGADSFHIETVTPYPADYDDCCDVAKQELADKARPELNGTVDNMEQYDIVFLGYPIWWGDMPMAVYTFMDSYDFSDKVVIPFNTHEGSGESGTYSAIASYLPNAQVLDGMAIQGKTAQEFSSDTQQSVRDWLDGLGF
;
A
#
# COMPACT_ATOMS: atom_id res chain seq x y z
N MET A 1 50.15 -17.03 -43.96
CA MET A 1 51.24 -16.22 -43.34
C MET A 1 50.85 -15.98 -41.89
N LYS A 2 51.74 -16.48 -41.01
CA LYS A 2 51.57 -16.46 -39.55
C LYS A 2 52.14 -15.15 -39.02
N HIS A 3 51.45 -14.42 -38.18
CA HIS A 3 52.07 -13.47 -37.27
C HIS A 3 51.56 -13.66 -35.84
N LYS A 4 52.48 -14.11 -35.00
CA LYS A 4 52.41 -14.12 -33.54
C LYS A 4 52.98 -12.78 -33.03
N ILE A 5 52.33 -12.17 -32.04
CA ILE A 5 52.93 -11.18 -31.13
C ILE A 5 52.19 -11.35 -29.83
N SER A 6 52.69 -11.90 -28.87
CA SER A 6 53.68 -11.68 -27.81
C SER A 6 53.12 -10.86 -26.64
N VAL A 7 53.04 -11.57 -25.52
CA VAL A 7 52.67 -11.18 -24.16
C VAL A 7 53.73 -10.25 -23.55
N ILE A 8 53.31 -9.22 -22.83
CA ILE A 8 54.13 -8.59 -21.79
C ILE A 8 53.31 -8.48 -20.51
N ALA A 9 53.67 -9.29 -19.53
CA ALA A 9 53.27 -9.17 -18.15
C ALA A 9 54.18 -8.14 -17.46
N SER A 10 53.64 -7.24 -16.70
CA SER A 10 54.37 -6.46 -15.72
C SER A 10 53.69 -6.57 -14.37
N ALA A 11 54.26 -7.41 -13.54
CA ALA A 11 54.00 -7.46 -12.11
C ALA A 11 54.78 -6.34 -11.42
N LEU A 12 54.13 -5.54 -10.60
CA LEU A 12 54.81 -4.66 -9.66
C LEU A 12 54.35 -5.01 -8.24
N PHE A 13 55.22 -5.72 -7.56
CA PHE A 13 55.16 -6.00 -6.13
C PHE A 13 55.62 -4.75 -5.37
N MET A 14 54.81 -4.23 -4.45
CA MET A 14 55.31 -3.36 -3.40
C MET A 14 54.80 -3.87 -2.06
N ALA A 15 55.70 -4.49 -1.32
CA ALA A 15 55.56 -4.83 0.07
C ALA A 15 55.90 -3.61 0.92
N LEU A 16 55.05 -3.27 1.89
CA LEU A 16 55.48 -2.44 3.02
C LEU A 16 54.87 -2.91 4.33
N THR A 17 55.75 -3.17 5.21
CA THR A 17 55.87 -3.63 6.58
C THR A 17 54.77 -3.30 7.57
N MET A 18 54.53 -4.30 8.43
CA MET A 18 53.78 -4.30 9.70
C MET A 18 54.35 -3.27 10.69
N THR A 19 53.41 -2.63 11.42
CA THR A 19 53.66 -2.25 12.80
C THR A 19 52.39 -2.51 13.62
N ALA A 20 52.56 -3.22 14.72
CA ALA A 20 51.55 -3.72 15.62
C ALA A 20 51.11 -2.65 16.67
N CYS A 21 50.05 -3.00 17.34
CA CYS A 21 49.50 -2.57 18.63
C CYS A 21 48.38 -1.53 18.63
N GLY A 22 47.24 -2.01 19.08
CA GLY A 22 46.13 -1.22 19.54
C GLY A 22 44.86 -2.07 19.67
N SER A 23 44.72 -2.78 20.81
CA SER A 23 43.50 -3.42 21.24
C SER A 23 42.43 -2.34 21.52
N GLY A 24 41.38 -2.30 20.69
CA GLY A 24 40.19 -1.51 20.90
C GLY A 24 38.98 -2.41 20.82
N GLU A 25 38.26 -2.54 21.92
CA GLU A 25 37.00 -3.26 22.05
C GLU A 25 35.94 -2.70 21.09
N PRO A 26 34.98 -3.52 20.61
CA PRO A 26 33.87 -3.02 19.82
C PRO A 26 32.94 -2.19 20.71
N ALA A 27 32.70 -0.96 20.31
CA ALA A 27 31.75 -0.08 20.97
C ALA A 27 30.33 -0.67 20.88
N SER A 28 29.76 -0.97 22.04
CA SER A 28 28.37 -1.37 22.22
C SER A 28 27.45 -0.24 21.74
N ALA A 29 26.43 -0.59 20.96
CA ALA A 29 25.33 0.29 20.63
C ALA A 29 24.65 0.82 21.91
N PRO A 30 24.18 2.07 21.96
CA PRO A 30 23.52 2.61 23.15
C PRO A 30 22.19 1.89 23.39
N SER A 31 22.06 1.23 24.52
CA SER A 31 20.80 0.66 25.00
C SER A 31 19.83 1.79 25.36
N VAL A 32 18.63 1.76 24.80
CA VAL A 32 17.50 2.62 25.18
C VAL A 32 17.18 2.39 26.66
N THR A 33 17.27 3.42 27.48
CA THR A 33 17.02 3.33 28.91
C THR A 33 15.52 3.35 29.22
N ASP A 34 15.12 2.76 30.36
CA ASP A 34 13.73 2.71 30.81
C ASP A 34 13.06 4.10 30.96
N SER A 35 13.85 5.17 31.05
CA SER A 35 13.36 6.55 31.03
C SER A 35 12.77 6.99 29.71
N ASP A 36 13.25 6.44 28.58
CA ASP A 36 12.76 6.81 27.24
C ASP A 36 11.40 6.15 26.95
N LYS A 37 11.16 4.98 27.54
CA LYS A 37 9.87 4.27 27.45
C LYS A 37 8.76 4.97 28.23
N ALA A 38 9.08 5.59 29.37
CA ALA A 38 8.11 6.31 30.19
C ALA A 38 7.63 7.61 29.52
N ALA A 39 8.50 8.30 28.77
CA ALA A 39 8.17 9.54 28.06
C ALA A 39 7.22 9.31 26.86
N VAL A 40 7.30 8.15 26.23
CA VAL A 40 6.39 7.78 25.13
C VAL A 40 5.00 7.42 25.67
N GLN A 41 4.93 6.73 26.80
CA GLN A 41 3.67 6.33 27.42
C GLN A 41 2.89 7.54 28.00
N GLU A 42 3.59 8.58 28.48
CA GLU A 42 2.95 9.79 28.99
C GLU A 42 2.33 10.66 27.87
N LYS A 43 2.89 10.62 26.66
CA LYS A 43 2.31 11.32 25.51
C LYS A 43 1.05 10.63 24.98
N LEU A 44 0.98 9.31 25.02
CA LEU A 44 -0.21 8.55 24.62
C LEU A 44 -1.40 8.75 25.57
N ASN A 45 -1.15 8.89 26.88
CA ASN A 45 -2.21 9.09 27.88
C ASN A 45 -2.80 10.51 27.92
N LYS A 46 -2.12 11.52 27.33
CA LYS A 46 -2.64 12.89 27.26
C LYS A 46 -3.62 13.15 26.11
N GLN A 47 -3.74 12.25 25.16
CA GLN A 47 -4.64 12.39 24.01
C GLN A 47 -6.01 11.73 24.20
N GLY A 48 -6.22 10.98 25.29
CA GLY A 48 -7.43 10.21 25.58
C GLY A 48 -8.46 10.89 26.50
N SER A 49 -8.30 12.14 26.90
CA SER A 49 -9.17 12.77 27.90
C SER A 49 -9.65 14.16 27.49
N LYS A 50 -10.47 14.23 26.44
CA LYS A 50 -11.35 15.39 26.18
C LYS A 50 -12.48 14.94 25.28
N ASN A 51 -13.50 14.35 25.85
CA ASN A 51 -14.89 14.48 25.42
C ASN A 51 -15.79 13.73 26.40
N GLU A 52 -16.23 14.42 27.42
CA GLU A 52 -17.48 14.10 28.14
C GLU A 52 -18.13 15.37 28.64
N THR A 53 -19.43 15.43 28.41
CA THR A 53 -20.47 16.17 29.10
C THR A 53 -20.81 17.57 28.57
N THR A 54 -21.96 17.75 27.91
CA THR A 54 -23.13 18.27 28.61
C THR A 54 -24.38 18.06 27.79
N SER A 55 -25.34 17.36 28.40
CA SER A 55 -26.76 17.29 28.03
C SER A 55 -27.49 18.44 28.72
N GLU A 56 -28.28 19.22 28.00
CA GLU A 56 -29.46 19.84 28.57
C GLU A 56 -30.53 20.14 27.51
N LYS A 57 -31.75 19.86 27.91
CA LYS A 57 -33.05 19.80 27.33
C LYS A 57 -33.67 21.21 27.29
N ALA A 58 -34.32 21.59 26.16
CA ALA A 58 -35.46 22.51 26.20
C ALA A 58 -36.38 22.32 24.97
N GLU A 59 -37.65 22.35 25.27
CA GLU A 59 -38.83 22.08 24.46
C GLU A 59 -39.21 23.21 23.49
N ASN A 60 -39.74 22.78 22.35
CA ASN A 60 -40.98 23.23 21.68
C ASN A 60 -41.21 24.70 21.31
N THR A 61 -41.37 24.99 20.00
CA THR A 61 -42.60 25.52 19.41
C THR A 61 -42.53 25.58 17.88
N SER A 62 -43.65 25.18 17.28
CA SER A 62 -44.02 25.20 15.87
C SER A 62 -44.03 26.60 15.24
N ALA A 63 -43.55 26.70 13.98
CA ALA A 63 -44.19 27.50 12.93
C ALA A 63 -43.61 27.13 11.55
N GLU A 64 -44.53 26.93 10.66
CA GLU A 64 -44.53 26.66 9.23
C GLU A 64 -43.88 27.81 8.44
N SER A 65 -43.03 27.54 7.46
CA SER A 65 -43.20 27.84 6.03
C SER A 65 -41.87 27.89 5.26
N GLU A 66 -41.95 27.31 4.07
CA GLU A 66 -41.28 27.58 2.80
C GLU A 66 -39.90 26.96 2.55
N GLU A 67 -39.99 26.01 1.68
CA GLU A 67 -39.10 25.37 0.73
C GLU A 67 -38.05 26.30 0.15
N VAL A 68 -36.77 26.01 0.42
CA VAL A 68 -35.65 26.25 -0.50
C VAL A 68 -34.82 24.99 -0.50
N THR A 69 -34.97 24.25 -1.58
CA THR A 69 -34.12 23.11 -1.91
C THR A 69 -32.74 23.61 -2.24
N ASP A 70 -31.81 23.52 -1.29
CA ASP A 70 -30.40 23.47 -1.55
C ASP A 70 -29.95 22.04 -1.23
N ALA A 71 -29.99 21.22 -2.28
CA ALA A 71 -29.48 19.87 -2.21
C ALA A 71 -27.96 19.94 -2.15
N ALA A 72 -27.40 19.77 -0.97
CA ALA A 72 -26.03 19.34 -0.84
C ALA A 72 -25.85 18.04 -1.63
N PRO A 73 -24.74 17.84 -2.38
CA PRO A 73 -24.52 16.60 -3.09
C PRO A 73 -24.48 15.46 -2.07
N SER A 74 -25.33 14.46 -2.27
CA SER A 74 -25.31 13.20 -1.56
C SER A 74 -24.00 12.52 -1.92
N GLU A 75 -23.11 12.34 -0.95
CA GLU A 75 -21.80 11.71 -1.11
C GLU A 75 -21.86 10.19 -1.35
N ASN A 76 -23.03 9.62 -1.61
CA ASN A 76 -23.22 8.20 -1.91
C ASN A 76 -24.18 8.04 -3.09
N GLU A 77 -23.69 8.23 -4.33
CA GLU A 77 -24.36 7.62 -5.47
C GLU A 77 -23.92 6.17 -5.60
N PRO A 78 -24.85 5.22 -5.88
CA PRO A 78 -24.51 3.82 -6.09
C PRO A 78 -23.51 3.70 -7.25
N ALA A 79 -22.33 3.13 -6.95
CA ALA A 79 -21.20 3.12 -7.86
C ALA A 79 -21.38 2.21 -9.08
N SER A 80 -22.28 1.21 -9.04
CA SER A 80 -22.24 0.09 -9.98
C SER A 80 -23.26 0.11 -11.11
N ASP A 81 -24.24 1.02 -11.16
CA ASP A 81 -25.34 0.94 -12.14
C ASP A 81 -24.84 1.31 -13.56
N GLY A 82 -24.35 0.29 -14.29
CA GLY A 82 -23.88 0.40 -15.67
C GLY A 82 -22.47 0.93 -15.86
N LYS A 83 -21.67 1.04 -14.81
CA LYS A 83 -20.25 1.45 -14.85
C LYS A 83 -19.33 0.25 -15.08
N ASN A 84 -18.26 0.47 -15.83
CA ASN A 84 -17.20 -0.51 -16.00
C ASN A 84 -16.19 -0.43 -14.87
N ILE A 85 -15.89 -1.56 -14.25
CA ILE A 85 -15.07 -1.65 -13.05
C ILE A 85 -13.81 -2.46 -13.34
N LEU A 86 -12.67 -1.96 -12.89
CA LEU A 86 -11.40 -2.66 -12.90
C LEU A 86 -10.91 -2.88 -11.46
N VAL A 87 -10.47 -4.08 -11.13
CA VAL A 87 -9.68 -4.36 -9.93
C VAL A 87 -8.23 -4.53 -10.34
N ALA A 88 -7.44 -3.46 -10.22
CA ALA A 88 -6.00 -3.49 -10.44
C ALA A 88 -5.29 -3.71 -9.10
N TYR A 89 -4.39 -4.70 -9.02
CA TYR A 89 -3.74 -5.00 -7.77
C TYR A 89 -2.31 -5.48 -7.94
N PHE A 90 -1.43 -5.08 -7.02
CA PHE A 90 -0.12 -5.69 -6.83
C PHE A 90 -0.20 -6.69 -5.68
N SER A 91 0.33 -7.88 -5.89
CA SER A 91 0.44 -8.91 -4.86
C SER A 91 1.66 -9.77 -5.11
N ARG A 92 2.21 -10.36 -4.06
CA ARG A 92 3.37 -11.25 -4.15
C ARG A 92 3.08 -12.53 -3.39
N ALA A 93 3.30 -13.66 -4.04
CA ALA A 93 3.42 -14.98 -3.42
C ALA A 93 4.74 -15.10 -2.66
N ASP A 94 5.20 -16.31 -2.39
CA ASP A 94 6.45 -16.64 -1.71
C ASP A 94 6.49 -16.22 -0.23
N GLU A 95 7.67 -15.94 0.30
CA GLU A 95 7.84 -15.63 1.71
C GLU A 95 7.36 -14.22 2.06
N ASN A 96 6.40 -14.13 2.97
CA ASN A 96 5.79 -12.89 3.43
C ASN A 96 5.86 -12.77 4.97
N TYR A 97 6.00 -11.54 5.46
CA TYR A 97 6.08 -11.26 6.89
C TYR A 97 4.84 -11.77 7.63
N ASN A 98 5.05 -12.43 8.77
CA ASN A 98 4.03 -13.01 9.67
C ASN A 98 3.12 -14.10 9.09
N VAL A 99 3.05 -14.29 7.78
CA VAL A 99 2.23 -15.35 7.16
C VAL A 99 3.08 -16.50 6.61
N GLY A 100 4.39 -16.30 6.44
CA GLY A 100 5.32 -17.29 5.90
C GLY A 100 5.24 -17.40 4.38
N THR A 101 5.63 -18.57 3.85
CA THR A 101 5.59 -18.84 2.41
C THR A 101 4.17 -19.18 1.97
N VAL A 102 3.66 -18.45 1.00
CA VAL A 102 2.30 -18.59 0.47
C VAL A 102 2.33 -18.75 -1.05
N ASP A 103 1.40 -19.54 -1.59
CA ASP A 103 1.24 -19.74 -3.04
C ASP A 103 0.49 -18.57 -3.69
N VAL A 104 -0.40 -17.92 -2.94
CA VAL A 104 -1.19 -16.76 -3.36
C VAL A 104 -0.98 -15.62 -2.38
N GLY A 105 -0.60 -14.46 -2.87
CA GLY A 105 -0.32 -13.31 -2.03
C GLY A 105 -1.56 -12.71 -1.36
N ASN A 106 -1.37 -12.08 -0.20
CA ASN A 106 -2.44 -11.56 0.64
C ASN A 106 -3.40 -10.63 -0.13
N THR A 107 -2.86 -9.70 -0.91
CA THR A 107 -3.66 -8.71 -1.64
C THR A 107 -4.46 -9.35 -2.77
N GLN A 108 -3.91 -10.39 -3.43
CA GLN A 108 -4.58 -11.12 -4.50
C GLN A 108 -5.87 -11.79 -4.01
N ILE A 109 -5.83 -12.43 -2.85
CA ILE A 109 -7.02 -13.09 -2.27
C ILE A 109 -8.18 -12.10 -2.11
N VAL A 110 -7.87 -10.92 -1.61
CA VAL A 110 -8.87 -9.85 -1.42
C VAL A 110 -9.33 -9.28 -2.77
N ALA A 111 -8.39 -9.08 -3.70
CA ALA A 111 -8.67 -8.53 -5.03
C ALA A 111 -9.61 -9.44 -5.85
N GLU A 112 -9.33 -10.74 -5.88
CA GLU A 112 -10.16 -11.71 -6.57
C GLU A 112 -11.58 -11.76 -5.99
N TYR A 113 -11.70 -11.70 -4.66
CA TYR A 113 -13.01 -11.66 -4.01
C TYR A 113 -13.78 -10.37 -4.34
N ILE A 114 -13.14 -9.20 -4.30
CA ILE A 114 -13.77 -7.94 -4.71
C ILE A 114 -14.24 -8.03 -6.16
N ALA A 115 -13.38 -8.52 -7.06
CA ALA A 115 -13.72 -8.63 -8.48
C ALA A 115 -14.94 -9.52 -8.71
N ASP A 116 -15.02 -10.65 -8.01
CA ASP A 116 -16.17 -11.57 -8.08
C ASP A 116 -17.46 -10.93 -7.55
N GLU A 117 -17.40 -10.23 -6.41
CA GLU A 117 -18.58 -9.63 -5.77
C GLU A 117 -19.17 -8.47 -6.61
N VAL A 118 -18.31 -7.66 -7.26
CA VAL A 118 -18.77 -6.50 -8.04
C VAL A 118 -18.83 -6.78 -9.56
N GLY A 119 -18.44 -7.97 -10.02
CA GLY A 119 -18.41 -8.34 -11.43
C GLY A 119 -17.42 -7.54 -12.27
N ALA A 120 -16.22 -7.27 -11.72
CA ALA A 120 -15.18 -6.45 -12.33
C ALA A 120 -14.19 -7.26 -13.16
N ASP A 121 -13.55 -6.60 -14.14
CA ASP A 121 -12.33 -7.09 -14.74
C ASP A 121 -11.16 -6.99 -13.76
N SER A 122 -10.18 -7.89 -13.87
CA SER A 122 -9.01 -7.94 -13.00
C SER A 122 -7.72 -7.69 -13.76
N PHE A 123 -6.77 -6.97 -13.14
CA PHE A 123 -5.42 -6.79 -13.65
C PHE A 123 -4.39 -6.96 -12.52
N HIS A 124 -3.56 -8.01 -12.62
CA HIS A 124 -2.45 -8.20 -11.71
C HIS A 124 -1.26 -7.31 -12.14
N ILE A 125 -0.91 -6.35 -11.30
CA ILE A 125 0.26 -5.47 -11.50
C ILE A 125 1.50 -6.29 -11.15
N GLU A 126 2.19 -6.78 -12.16
CA GLU A 126 3.44 -7.52 -12.02
C GLU A 126 4.59 -6.75 -12.65
N THR A 127 5.81 -6.99 -12.18
CA THR A 127 7.02 -6.41 -12.77
C THR A 127 7.68 -7.40 -13.73
N VAL A 128 8.30 -6.88 -14.81
CA VAL A 128 9.07 -7.70 -15.76
C VAL A 128 10.20 -8.46 -15.05
N THR A 129 10.85 -7.82 -14.09
CA THR A 129 11.81 -8.48 -13.19
C THR A 129 11.07 -8.82 -11.89
N PRO A 130 10.74 -10.10 -11.62
CA PRO A 130 10.05 -10.46 -10.39
C PRO A 130 10.83 -10.08 -9.14
N TYR A 131 10.14 -9.70 -8.10
CA TYR A 131 10.76 -9.51 -6.79
C TYR A 131 11.30 -10.83 -6.23
N PRO A 132 12.38 -10.80 -5.42
CA PRO A 132 12.93 -12.00 -4.79
C PRO A 132 11.88 -12.79 -4.01
N ALA A 133 12.00 -14.14 -4.04
CA ALA A 133 11.14 -15.03 -3.25
C ALA A 133 11.47 -14.96 -1.75
N ASP A 134 12.73 -14.80 -1.41
CA ASP A 134 13.21 -14.56 -0.04
C ASP A 134 12.70 -13.22 0.48
N TYR A 135 12.24 -13.20 1.74
CA TYR A 135 11.64 -12.01 2.33
C TYR A 135 12.64 -10.87 2.53
N ASP A 136 13.82 -11.17 3.06
CA ASP A 136 14.82 -10.16 3.39
C ASP A 136 15.40 -9.53 2.11
N ASP A 137 15.68 -10.34 1.09
CA ASP A 137 16.12 -9.87 -0.23
C ASP A 137 15.04 -8.99 -0.89
N CYS A 138 13.76 -9.37 -0.78
CA CYS A 138 12.64 -8.57 -1.27
C CYS A 138 12.54 -7.23 -0.53
N CYS A 139 12.70 -7.23 0.80
CA CYS A 139 12.70 -6.01 1.60
C CYS A 139 13.81 -5.04 1.20
N ASP A 140 15.01 -5.54 0.89
CA ASP A 140 16.14 -4.72 0.47
C ASP A 140 15.89 -4.08 -0.90
N VAL A 141 15.35 -4.85 -1.87
CA VAL A 141 14.94 -4.32 -3.18
C VAL A 141 13.87 -3.24 -3.02
N ALA A 142 12.80 -3.54 -2.29
CA ALA A 142 11.70 -2.61 -2.07
C ALA A 142 12.15 -1.30 -1.40
N LYS A 143 13.06 -1.40 -0.41
CA LYS A 143 13.64 -0.24 0.27
C LYS A 143 14.47 0.63 -0.67
N GLN A 144 15.25 0.00 -1.54
CA GLN A 144 16.05 0.71 -2.53
C GLN A 144 15.16 1.41 -3.56
N GLU A 145 14.14 0.71 -4.07
CA GLU A 145 13.17 1.29 -5.01
C GLU A 145 12.44 2.50 -4.43
N LEU A 146 12.02 2.40 -3.16
CA LEU A 146 11.38 3.52 -2.46
C LEU A 146 12.34 4.73 -2.34
N ALA A 147 13.61 4.49 -1.96
CA ALA A 147 14.61 5.55 -1.82
C ALA A 147 14.90 6.25 -3.16
N ASP A 148 14.95 5.48 -4.24
CA ASP A 148 15.21 5.98 -5.60
C ASP A 148 13.97 6.52 -6.30
N LYS A 149 12.78 6.36 -5.71
CA LYS A 149 11.49 6.59 -6.36
C LYS A 149 11.40 5.87 -7.70
N ALA A 150 11.84 4.61 -7.71
CA ALA A 150 11.94 3.80 -8.91
C ALA A 150 10.58 3.63 -9.60
N ARG A 151 10.63 3.32 -10.88
CA ARG A 151 9.48 2.94 -11.69
C ARG A 151 9.80 1.62 -12.40
N PRO A 152 9.70 0.48 -11.67
CA PRO A 152 9.97 -0.81 -12.28
C PRO A 152 9.05 -1.05 -13.47
N GLU A 153 9.59 -1.63 -14.54
CA GLU A 153 8.84 -1.96 -15.75
C GLU A 153 7.78 -3.01 -15.44
N LEU A 154 6.55 -2.79 -15.91
CA LEU A 154 5.43 -3.69 -15.68
C LEU A 154 5.33 -4.76 -16.75
N ASN A 155 4.92 -5.96 -16.35
CA ASN A 155 4.65 -7.09 -17.21
C ASN A 155 3.19 -7.04 -17.70
N GLY A 156 2.97 -6.38 -18.82
CA GLY A 156 1.64 -6.22 -19.43
C GLY A 156 1.01 -4.85 -19.20
N THR A 157 -0.13 -4.66 -19.82
CA THR A 157 -0.90 -3.42 -19.82
C THR A 157 -2.39 -3.71 -19.70
N VAL A 158 -3.13 -2.75 -19.16
CA VAL A 158 -4.60 -2.75 -19.24
C VAL A 158 -5.01 -2.25 -20.62
N ASP A 159 -5.69 -3.07 -21.38
CA ASP A 159 -6.25 -2.65 -22.67
C ASP A 159 -7.46 -1.72 -22.44
N ASN A 160 -7.52 -0.62 -23.21
CA ASN A 160 -8.63 0.34 -23.16
C ASN A 160 -8.95 0.84 -21.72
N MET A 161 -7.94 1.31 -21.00
CA MET A 161 -8.12 1.84 -19.62
C MET A 161 -9.19 2.92 -19.54
N GLU A 162 -9.44 3.64 -20.65
CA GLU A 162 -10.48 4.66 -20.77
C GLU A 162 -11.91 4.14 -20.61
N GLN A 163 -12.15 2.84 -20.82
CA GLN A 163 -13.49 2.26 -20.65
C GLN A 163 -13.93 2.14 -19.19
N TYR A 164 -12.99 2.11 -18.25
CA TYR A 164 -13.30 1.93 -16.83
C TYR A 164 -13.64 3.26 -16.15
N ASP A 165 -14.75 3.29 -15.46
CA ASP A 165 -15.20 4.42 -14.65
C ASP A 165 -14.66 4.33 -13.21
N ILE A 166 -14.50 3.09 -12.72
CA ILE A 166 -14.12 2.78 -11.34
C ILE A 166 -12.90 1.86 -11.35
N VAL A 167 -11.92 2.20 -10.55
CA VAL A 167 -10.70 1.39 -10.36
C VAL A 167 -10.52 1.10 -8.88
N PHE A 168 -10.71 -0.15 -8.48
CA PHE A 168 -10.20 -0.64 -7.21
C PHE A 168 -8.68 -0.82 -7.35
N LEU A 169 -7.92 -0.21 -6.44
CA LEU A 169 -6.46 -0.27 -6.46
C LEU A 169 -5.92 -0.96 -5.21
N GLY A 170 -5.45 -2.21 -5.39
CA GLY A 170 -5.00 -3.08 -4.33
C GLY A 170 -3.47 -3.18 -4.19
N TYR A 171 -2.94 -3.15 -2.96
CA TYR A 171 -1.50 -3.26 -2.71
C TYR A 171 -1.17 -3.66 -1.27
N PRO A 172 -0.02 -4.27 -1.02
CA PRO A 172 0.51 -4.42 0.33
C PRO A 172 1.19 -3.14 0.80
N ILE A 173 1.26 -2.90 2.11
CA ILE A 173 2.09 -1.82 2.67
C ILE A 173 3.53 -2.30 2.78
N TRP A 174 4.43 -1.69 2.02
CA TRP A 174 5.87 -1.91 2.05
C TRP A 174 6.60 -0.65 2.52
N TRP A 175 7.35 -0.74 3.61
CA TRP A 175 8.08 0.40 4.20
C TRP A 175 7.21 1.63 4.48
N GLY A 176 5.93 1.40 4.82
CA GLY A 176 4.97 2.47 5.11
C GLY A 176 4.37 3.15 3.88
N ASP A 177 4.58 2.59 2.69
CA ASP A 177 4.10 3.11 1.41
C ASP A 177 3.60 1.96 0.52
N MET A 178 3.17 2.28 -0.69
CA MET A 178 2.86 1.31 -1.74
C MET A 178 4.14 0.81 -2.42
N PRO A 179 4.19 -0.43 -2.94
CA PRO A 179 5.26 -0.86 -3.85
C PRO A 179 5.42 0.08 -5.04
N MET A 180 6.66 0.31 -5.48
CA MET A 180 6.94 1.24 -6.59
C MET A 180 6.30 0.83 -7.92
N ALA A 181 5.99 -0.45 -8.11
CA ALA A 181 5.20 -0.95 -9.23
C ALA A 181 3.80 -0.35 -9.30
N VAL A 182 3.16 -0.05 -8.15
CA VAL A 182 1.85 0.62 -8.10
C VAL A 182 1.95 2.06 -8.60
N TYR A 183 3.03 2.76 -8.27
CA TYR A 183 3.30 4.09 -8.83
C TYR A 183 3.54 4.04 -10.34
N THR A 184 4.26 3.01 -10.84
CA THR A 184 4.40 2.81 -12.30
C THR A 184 3.04 2.62 -12.96
N PHE A 185 2.15 1.84 -12.34
CA PHE A 185 0.79 1.65 -12.84
C PHE A 185 0.01 2.96 -12.89
N MET A 186 0.04 3.76 -11.83
CA MET A 186 -0.62 5.06 -11.81
C MET A 186 -0.04 6.05 -12.83
N ASP A 187 1.28 5.99 -13.09
CA ASP A 187 1.92 6.82 -14.12
C ASP A 187 1.58 6.39 -15.55
N SER A 188 1.14 5.13 -15.75
CA SER A 188 0.93 4.56 -17.07
C SER A 188 -0.42 4.92 -17.70
N TYR A 189 -1.37 5.44 -16.92
CA TYR A 189 -2.74 5.69 -17.37
C TYR A 189 -3.29 7.03 -16.89
N ASP A 190 -4.29 7.54 -17.63
CA ASP A 190 -5.07 8.71 -17.23
C ASP A 190 -6.23 8.28 -16.31
N PHE A 191 -6.21 8.77 -15.08
CA PHE A 191 -7.24 8.56 -14.07
C PHE A 191 -8.21 9.74 -13.94
N SER A 192 -8.14 10.72 -14.83
CA SER A 192 -9.07 11.86 -14.82
C SER A 192 -10.52 11.38 -14.92
N ASP A 193 -11.38 11.94 -14.07
CA ASP A 193 -12.81 11.62 -14.00
C ASP A 193 -13.15 10.18 -13.56
N LYS A 194 -12.16 9.40 -13.13
CA LYS A 194 -12.37 8.05 -12.58
C LYS A 194 -12.55 8.10 -11.07
N VAL A 195 -13.32 7.15 -10.55
CA VAL A 195 -13.38 6.85 -9.12
C VAL A 195 -12.29 5.83 -8.80
N VAL A 196 -11.40 6.14 -7.87
CA VAL A 196 -10.35 5.22 -7.39
C VAL A 196 -10.66 4.82 -5.97
N ILE A 197 -10.74 3.52 -5.73
CA ILE A 197 -11.10 2.94 -4.42
C ILE A 197 -9.92 2.09 -3.96
N PRO A 198 -9.05 2.61 -3.07
CA PRO A 198 -7.90 1.86 -2.60
C PRO A 198 -8.30 0.74 -1.65
N PHE A 199 -7.58 -0.37 -1.69
CA PHE A 199 -7.59 -1.36 -0.61
C PHE A 199 -6.18 -1.88 -0.40
N ASN A 200 -5.83 -2.21 0.85
CA ASN A 200 -4.47 -2.66 1.11
C ASN A 200 -4.42 -3.81 2.11
N THR A 201 -3.35 -4.60 2.00
CA THR A 201 -2.97 -5.55 3.04
C THR A 201 -1.76 -5.03 3.83
N HIS A 202 -1.70 -5.36 5.12
CA HIS A 202 -0.66 -4.86 6.02
C HIS A 202 -0.38 -5.85 7.15
N GLU A 203 0.71 -5.62 7.91
CA GLU A 203 1.04 -6.38 9.11
C GLU A 203 1.12 -5.49 10.37
N GLY A 204 0.05 -4.70 10.58
CA GLY A 204 -0.14 -3.86 11.76
C GLY A 204 -0.06 -2.36 11.52
N SER A 205 0.29 -1.92 10.30
CA SER A 205 0.42 -0.48 9.96
C SER A 205 -0.90 0.18 9.53
N GLY A 206 -1.97 -0.60 9.28
CA GLY A 206 -3.17 -0.06 8.65
C GLY A 206 -2.89 0.43 7.22
N GLU A 207 -3.50 1.53 6.82
CA GLU A 207 -3.33 2.12 5.49
C GLU A 207 -2.08 3.01 5.35
N SER A 208 -1.39 3.33 6.43
CA SER A 208 -0.14 4.11 6.47
C SER A 208 -0.18 5.49 5.77
N GLY A 209 -1.34 6.12 5.61
CA GLY A 209 -1.49 7.39 4.89
C GLY A 209 -1.51 7.23 3.36
N THR A 210 -1.53 6.01 2.84
CA THR A 210 -1.45 5.75 1.40
C THR A 210 -2.69 6.21 0.64
N TYR A 211 -3.88 6.20 1.25
CA TYR A 211 -5.10 6.70 0.58
C TYR A 211 -4.99 8.20 0.28
N SER A 212 -4.52 8.98 1.25
CA SER A 212 -4.23 10.40 1.04
C SER A 212 -3.09 10.64 0.04
N ALA A 213 -2.10 9.73 0.01
CA ALA A 213 -1.02 9.78 -0.97
C ALA A 213 -1.54 9.55 -2.39
N ILE A 214 -2.43 8.56 -2.61
CA ILE A 214 -3.10 8.31 -3.90
C ILE A 214 -3.91 9.53 -4.32
N ALA A 215 -4.74 10.11 -3.43
CA ALA A 215 -5.52 11.29 -3.74
C ALA A 215 -4.65 12.49 -4.14
N SER A 216 -3.49 12.65 -3.50
CA SER A 216 -2.53 13.69 -3.86
C SER A 216 -1.82 13.40 -5.19
N TYR A 217 -1.62 12.13 -5.50
CA TYR A 217 -0.93 11.69 -6.71
C TYR A 217 -1.83 11.74 -7.95
N LEU A 218 -3.12 11.49 -7.78
CA LEU A 218 -4.16 11.48 -8.82
C LEU A 218 -5.16 12.64 -8.60
N PRO A 219 -4.76 13.90 -8.74
CA PRO A 219 -5.58 15.05 -8.32
C PRO A 219 -6.86 15.25 -9.14
N ASN A 220 -6.96 14.60 -10.29
CA ASN A 220 -8.12 14.65 -11.16
C ASN A 220 -9.03 13.43 -11.04
N ALA A 221 -8.69 12.46 -10.17
CA ALA A 221 -9.54 11.33 -9.83
C ALA A 221 -10.32 11.62 -8.54
N GLN A 222 -11.48 10.99 -8.40
CA GLN A 222 -12.19 10.94 -7.12
C GLN A 222 -11.68 9.73 -6.34
N VAL A 223 -10.88 9.95 -5.29
CA VAL A 223 -10.39 8.87 -4.43
C VAL A 223 -11.29 8.74 -3.22
N LEU A 224 -11.89 7.56 -3.05
CA LEU A 224 -12.78 7.24 -1.93
C LEU A 224 -12.02 6.63 -0.75
N ASP A 225 -12.72 6.49 0.38
CA ASP A 225 -12.21 5.78 1.54
C ASP A 225 -12.00 4.29 1.21
N GLY A 226 -10.84 3.79 1.59
CA GLY A 226 -10.42 2.43 1.28
C GLY A 226 -10.63 1.44 2.42
N MET A 227 -10.21 0.18 2.17
CA MET A 227 -10.23 -0.89 3.16
C MET A 227 -8.83 -1.43 3.42
N ALA A 228 -8.44 -1.52 4.70
CA ALA A 228 -7.18 -2.11 5.13
C ALA A 228 -7.43 -3.46 5.83
N ILE A 229 -6.76 -4.53 5.35
CA ILE A 229 -6.92 -5.89 5.88
C ILE A 229 -5.56 -6.42 6.31
N GLN A 230 -5.46 -7.01 7.52
CA GLN A 230 -4.23 -7.65 7.94
C GLN A 230 -3.93 -8.89 7.08
N GLY A 231 -2.67 -9.10 6.66
CA GLY A 231 -2.27 -10.18 5.77
C GLY A 231 -2.64 -11.56 6.30
N LYS A 232 -2.48 -11.82 7.60
CA LYS A 232 -2.95 -13.06 8.21
C LYS A 232 -4.46 -13.25 8.04
N THR A 233 -5.25 -12.20 8.23
CA THR A 233 -6.71 -12.22 8.04
C THR A 233 -7.06 -12.45 6.57
N ALA A 234 -6.30 -11.87 5.65
CA ALA A 234 -6.45 -12.12 4.20
C ALA A 234 -6.12 -13.57 3.84
N GLN A 235 -5.11 -14.20 4.45
CA GLN A 235 -4.78 -15.61 4.19
C GLN A 235 -5.82 -16.58 4.78
N GLU A 236 -6.35 -16.30 5.96
CA GLU A 236 -7.42 -17.10 6.56
C GLU A 236 -8.74 -16.94 5.82
N PHE A 237 -8.99 -15.78 5.28
CA PHE A 237 -10.15 -15.31 4.53
C PHE A 237 -11.49 -15.94 4.96
N SER A 238 -11.76 -15.85 6.25
CA SER A 238 -12.93 -16.44 6.90
C SER A 238 -14.24 -15.84 6.40
N SER A 239 -15.36 -16.49 6.71
CA SER A 239 -16.70 -15.94 6.41
C SER A 239 -16.93 -14.55 7.00
N ASP A 240 -16.33 -14.26 8.17
CA ASP A 240 -16.45 -12.95 8.81
C ASP A 240 -15.62 -11.90 8.05
N THR A 241 -14.46 -12.27 7.51
CA THR A 241 -13.66 -11.40 6.64
C THR A 241 -14.40 -11.10 5.34
N GLN A 242 -14.97 -12.14 4.69
CA GLN A 242 -15.78 -11.97 3.50
C GLN A 242 -16.98 -11.05 3.76
N GLN A 243 -17.66 -11.23 4.90
CA GLN A 243 -18.78 -10.36 5.26
C GLN A 243 -18.32 -8.91 5.47
N SER A 244 -17.17 -8.68 6.08
CA SER A 244 -16.62 -7.33 6.26
C SER A 244 -16.28 -6.67 4.93
N VAL A 245 -15.80 -7.42 3.93
CA VAL A 245 -15.57 -6.90 2.57
C VAL A 245 -16.89 -6.54 1.91
N ARG A 246 -17.90 -7.42 2.00
CA ARG A 246 -19.26 -7.11 1.46
C ARG A 246 -19.87 -5.87 2.11
N ASP A 247 -19.85 -5.78 3.44
CA ASP A 247 -20.39 -4.62 4.17
C ASP A 247 -19.71 -3.31 3.74
N TRP A 248 -18.40 -3.37 3.44
CA TRP A 248 -17.67 -2.22 2.90
C TRP A 248 -18.11 -1.89 1.47
N LEU A 249 -18.24 -2.90 0.59
CA LEU A 249 -18.72 -2.72 -0.79
C LEU A 249 -20.16 -2.17 -0.81
N ASP A 250 -21.05 -2.73 0.02
CA ASP A 250 -22.43 -2.24 0.19
C ASP A 250 -22.44 -0.76 0.65
N GLY A 251 -21.52 -0.39 1.55
CA GLY A 251 -21.35 1.00 1.99
C GLY A 251 -20.91 1.96 0.89
N LEU A 252 -20.25 1.44 -0.17
CA LEU A 252 -19.85 2.18 -1.37
C LEU A 252 -20.94 2.16 -2.46
N GLY A 253 -22.01 1.36 -2.28
CA GLY A 253 -23.14 1.25 -3.21
C GLY A 253 -22.98 0.19 -4.30
N PHE A 254 -22.16 -0.86 -4.06
CA PHE A 254 -22.04 -2.02 -4.94
C PHE A 254 -22.98 -3.14 -4.58
#